data_5447d086e53bb56ca32884f10ccdfa1d
#
_entry.id   5447d086e53bb56ca32884f10ccdfa1d
#
_cell.length_a   1.000
_cell.length_b   1.000
_cell.length_c   1.000
_cell.angle_alpha   90.00
_cell.angle_beta   90.00
_cell.angle_gamma   90.00
#
_symmetry.space_group_name_H-M   'P 1'
#
loop_
_entity.id
_entity.type
_entity.pdbx_description
1 polymer ?
#
loop_
_entity_poly.entity_id
_entity_poly.type
_entity_poly.pdbx_seq_one_letter_code
_entity_poly.pdbx_strand_id
1 'polypeptide(L)'
;MTTTRVLHIAARTMSRPAVPFREGAVIAWVREFAARNPHLMLRSDPSGNLELRRRGVRASASPLVLGAHMDHPGFRALRSKRLPGRRGFAVDALFLGGVRREYFPGARARFYLGEGDVPATTVPARVVRAGPDPKSGELRVRLEARATVPAGSFGVWELPDFRRSRRNPDLLETRAADDLAGVAGILAVLEVVDRIDPARRVDVRGLFTRAEEVGFVGAIAAARGGRLPAGARIVAVEASKALPHAPQGAGPILRVGDRTSIFDDGLTRWLGRVATELAGKKGDRFAWQRRLMDGGTCEATAYQLYGYRCAALCVPLGNYHNMSERGRIAVESIRLSDLVGLVRFFEGMIQRDSDCPRAGATDPLRRRLEKRFQRGKRDLARDPSS
;
A
#
# COMPACT_ATOMS: atom_id res chain seq x y z
N MET A 1 8.92 -15.39 9.23
CA MET A 1 7.45 -15.35 9.50
C MET A 1 6.78 -16.60 8.91
N THR A 2 5.73 -17.16 9.55
CA THR A 2 4.96 -18.28 8.97
C THR A 2 3.80 -17.79 8.10
N THR A 3 3.45 -18.54 7.06
CA THR A 3 2.32 -18.23 6.17
C THR A 3 1.00 -18.07 6.94
N THR A 4 0.76 -18.93 7.93
CA THR A 4 -0.44 -18.87 8.79
C THR A 4 -0.51 -17.54 9.56
N ARG A 5 0.63 -17.04 10.06
CA ARG A 5 0.66 -15.78 10.79
C ARG A 5 0.46 -14.58 9.89
N VAL A 6 1.05 -14.58 8.69
CA VAL A 6 0.80 -13.56 7.66
C VAL A 6 -0.68 -13.52 7.30
N LEU A 7 -1.30 -14.68 7.04
CA LEU A 7 -2.74 -14.78 6.75
C LEU A 7 -3.60 -14.23 7.89
N HIS A 8 -3.26 -14.53 9.15
CA HIS A 8 -4.00 -14.01 10.31
C HIS A 8 -3.95 -12.48 10.38
N ILE A 9 -2.75 -11.88 10.22
CA ILE A 9 -2.59 -10.42 10.23
C ILE A 9 -3.34 -9.80 9.05
N ALA A 10 -3.20 -10.38 7.85
CA ALA A 10 -3.90 -9.94 6.65
C ALA A 10 -5.42 -9.95 6.82
N ALA A 11 -6.00 -11.03 7.36
CA ALA A 11 -7.44 -11.12 7.62
C ALA A 11 -7.93 -10.03 8.58
N ARG A 12 -7.17 -9.76 9.65
CA ARG A 12 -7.50 -8.73 10.64
C ARG A 12 -7.37 -7.31 10.07
N THR A 13 -6.42 -7.07 9.17
CA THR A 13 -6.18 -5.77 8.55
C THR A 13 -7.18 -5.49 7.44
N MET A 14 -7.26 -6.38 6.44
CA MET A 14 -8.06 -6.18 5.24
C MET A 14 -9.59 -6.27 5.47
N SER A 15 -10.05 -6.75 6.63
CA SER A 15 -11.47 -6.72 7.00
C SER A 15 -11.93 -5.35 7.52
N ARG A 16 -11.01 -4.41 7.80
CA ARG A 16 -11.36 -3.11 8.38
C ARG A 16 -11.99 -2.18 7.34
N PRO A 17 -13.13 -1.53 7.65
CA PRO A 17 -13.66 -0.49 6.79
C PRO A 17 -12.79 0.76 6.88
N ALA A 18 -12.41 1.30 5.73
CA ALA A 18 -11.68 2.56 5.65
C ALA A 18 -12.00 3.26 4.33
N VAL A 19 -12.09 4.57 4.37
CA VAL A 19 -12.14 5.45 3.21
C VAL A 19 -11.29 6.68 3.50
N PRO A 20 -10.90 7.50 2.50
CA PRO A 20 -10.13 8.71 2.74
C PRO A 20 -10.72 9.57 3.87
N PHE A 21 -9.88 9.96 4.83
CA PHE A 21 -10.19 10.73 6.03
C PHE A 21 -11.03 9.99 7.11
N ARG A 22 -11.35 8.71 6.90
CA ARG A 22 -12.12 7.86 7.82
C ARG A 22 -11.47 6.49 7.99
N GLU A 23 -10.18 6.49 8.33
CA GLU A 23 -9.33 5.30 8.54
C GLU A 23 -9.36 4.78 9.99
N GLY A 24 -10.27 5.30 10.84
CA GLY A 24 -10.30 5.00 12.28
C GLY A 24 -10.23 3.51 12.61
N ALA A 25 -10.92 2.65 11.86
CA ALA A 25 -10.92 1.20 12.08
C ALA A 25 -9.54 0.56 11.85
N VAL A 26 -8.77 1.04 10.87
CA VAL A 26 -7.40 0.58 10.61
C VAL A 26 -6.45 1.16 11.65
N ILE A 27 -6.60 2.44 11.99
CA ILE A 27 -5.82 3.11 13.05
C ILE A 27 -5.98 2.37 14.38
N ALA A 28 -7.21 2.03 14.79
CA ALA A 28 -7.49 1.26 15.98
C ALA A 28 -6.81 -0.12 15.97
N TRP A 29 -6.83 -0.79 14.82
CA TRP A 29 -6.16 -2.07 14.65
C TRP A 29 -4.62 -1.94 14.78
N VAL A 30 -4.00 -0.94 14.16
CA VAL A 30 -2.55 -0.71 14.28
C VAL A 30 -2.16 -0.40 15.74
N ARG A 31 -3.00 0.37 16.46
CA ARG A 31 -2.81 0.64 17.91
C ARG A 31 -2.92 -0.64 18.75
N GLU A 32 -3.95 -1.46 18.49
CA GLU A 32 -4.12 -2.77 19.14
C GLU A 32 -2.93 -3.68 18.87
N PHE A 33 -2.46 -3.71 17.61
CA PHE A 33 -1.28 -4.49 17.22
C PHE A 33 -0.02 -4.03 17.98
N ALA A 34 0.22 -2.72 18.04
CA ALA A 34 1.36 -2.15 18.79
C ALA A 34 1.30 -2.50 20.28
N ALA A 35 0.12 -2.44 20.90
CA ALA A 35 -0.07 -2.79 22.31
C ALA A 35 0.25 -4.27 22.61
N ARG A 36 -0.04 -5.16 21.65
CA ARG A 36 0.29 -6.61 21.75
C ARG A 36 1.74 -6.94 21.43
N ASN A 37 2.51 -5.98 20.91
CA ASN A 37 3.91 -6.14 20.54
C ASN A 37 4.78 -5.12 21.31
N PRO A 38 5.10 -5.36 22.58
CA PRO A 38 5.73 -4.37 23.47
C PRO A 38 7.13 -3.94 23.03
N HIS A 39 7.78 -4.69 22.13
CA HIS A 39 9.03 -4.30 21.48
C HIS A 39 8.86 -3.20 20.43
N LEU A 40 7.61 -2.83 20.09
CA LEU A 40 7.28 -1.75 19.18
C LEU A 40 6.83 -0.49 19.91
N MET A 41 7.08 0.65 19.31
CA MET A 41 6.65 1.97 19.76
C MET A 41 5.84 2.64 18.67
N LEU A 42 4.61 3.02 18.98
CA LEU A 42 3.73 3.74 18.06
C LEU A 42 3.79 5.25 18.34
N ARG A 43 3.81 6.03 17.28
CA ARG A 43 3.65 7.49 17.30
C ARG A 43 2.62 7.89 16.24
N SER A 44 1.95 9.01 16.47
CA SER A 44 1.08 9.66 15.48
C SER A 44 1.63 11.03 15.15
N ASP A 45 1.56 11.44 13.90
CA ASP A 45 1.81 12.81 13.50
C ASP A 45 0.55 13.70 13.68
N PRO A 46 0.64 15.03 13.51
CA PRO A 46 -0.52 15.92 13.61
C PRO A 46 -1.61 15.65 12.56
N SER A 47 -1.29 15.01 11.44
CA SER A 47 -2.24 14.63 10.40
C SER A 47 -2.91 13.29 10.65
N GLY A 48 -2.48 12.58 11.72
CA GLY A 48 -3.02 11.28 12.11
C GLY A 48 -2.37 10.09 11.38
N ASN A 49 -1.31 10.31 10.59
CA ASN A 49 -0.49 9.19 10.13
C ASN A 49 0.17 8.50 11.32
N LEU A 50 0.43 7.21 11.19
CA LEU A 50 1.04 6.42 12.25
C LEU A 50 2.46 6.00 11.87
N GLU A 51 3.41 6.16 12.78
CA GLU A 51 4.75 5.58 12.70
C GLU A 51 4.87 4.48 13.75
N LEU A 52 5.22 3.28 13.32
CA LEU A 52 5.51 2.14 14.18
C LEU A 52 6.99 1.79 14.03
N ARG A 53 7.74 1.85 15.12
CA ARG A 53 9.18 1.56 15.13
C ARG A 53 9.56 0.66 16.29
N ARG A 54 10.70 0.01 16.15
CA ARG A 54 11.27 -0.83 17.21
C ARG A 54 11.78 0.00 18.38
N ARG A 55 11.46 -0.41 19.62
CA ARG A 55 11.99 0.20 20.86
C ARG A 55 13.47 -0.14 21.05
N GLY A 56 14.21 0.77 21.69
CA GLY A 56 15.61 0.54 22.06
C GLY A 56 16.60 0.50 20.88
N VAL A 57 16.16 0.85 19.68
CA VAL A 57 17.04 1.06 18.54
C VAL A 57 17.41 2.55 18.46
N ARG A 58 18.72 2.83 18.30
CA ARG A 58 19.19 4.21 18.10
C ARG A 58 18.59 4.77 16.81
N ALA A 59 18.06 5.98 16.88
CA ALA A 59 17.54 6.66 15.71
C ALA A 59 18.66 6.88 14.67
N SER A 60 18.42 6.43 13.46
CA SER A 60 19.34 6.62 12.34
C SER A 60 19.04 7.93 11.60
N ALA A 61 20.07 8.57 11.06
CA ALA A 61 19.89 9.65 10.08
C ALA A 61 19.35 9.13 8.73
N SER A 62 19.45 7.81 8.48
CA SER A 62 18.99 7.16 7.25
C SER A 62 18.20 5.88 7.59
N PRO A 63 17.03 5.99 8.27
CA PRO A 63 16.20 4.82 8.59
C PRO A 63 15.64 4.18 7.33
N LEU A 64 15.34 2.89 7.43
CA LEU A 64 14.55 2.18 6.42
C LEU A 64 13.06 2.35 6.78
N VAL A 65 12.32 3.05 5.94
CA VAL A 65 10.88 3.32 6.14
C VAL A 65 10.07 2.52 5.13
N LEU A 66 9.19 1.67 5.62
CA LEU A 66 8.19 0.94 4.82
C LEU A 66 6.88 1.70 4.94
N GLY A 67 6.37 2.27 3.85
CA GLY A 67 5.15 3.08 3.83
C GLY A 67 4.00 2.36 3.15
N ALA A 68 2.78 2.43 3.72
CA ALA A 68 1.54 1.91 3.15
C ALA A 68 0.37 2.79 3.55
N HIS A 69 -0.63 2.96 2.68
CA HIS A 69 -1.79 3.75 3.03
C HIS A 69 -2.91 2.94 3.68
N MET A 70 -3.72 3.61 4.51
CA MET A 70 -4.77 2.99 5.33
C MET A 70 -6.17 3.15 4.76
N ASP A 71 -6.36 3.97 3.74
CA ASP A 71 -7.65 4.24 3.10
C ASP A 71 -7.87 3.38 1.86
N HIS A 72 -9.09 3.40 1.35
CA HIS A 72 -9.53 2.75 0.12
C HIS A 72 -10.69 3.55 -0.48
N PRO A 73 -10.94 3.53 -1.80
CA PRO A 73 -12.04 4.28 -2.39
C PRO A 73 -13.39 4.01 -1.74
N GLY A 74 -14.17 5.09 -1.51
CA GLY A 74 -15.47 4.95 -0.88
C GLY A 74 -16.29 6.23 -0.83
N PHE A 75 -17.32 6.24 -0.02
CA PHE A 75 -18.36 7.28 0.01
C PHE A 75 -18.27 8.13 1.27
N ARG A 76 -18.57 9.42 1.11
CA ARG A 76 -18.87 10.34 2.21
C ARG A 76 -20.29 10.93 2.00
N ALA A 77 -21.22 10.61 2.87
CA ALA A 77 -22.57 11.13 2.83
C ALA A 77 -22.58 12.65 3.03
N LEU A 78 -23.33 13.36 2.20
CA LEU A 78 -23.51 14.80 2.29
C LEU A 78 -24.86 15.16 2.92
N ARG A 79 -25.90 14.44 2.52
CA ARG A 79 -27.25 14.61 3.04
C ARG A 79 -28.12 13.41 2.72
N SER A 80 -29.19 13.26 3.50
CA SER A 80 -30.23 12.27 3.27
C SER A 80 -31.60 12.95 3.28
N LYS A 81 -32.46 12.63 2.31
CA LYS A 81 -33.82 13.17 2.20
C LYS A 81 -34.80 12.02 1.99
N ARG A 82 -35.99 12.10 2.65
CA ARG A 82 -37.06 11.15 2.43
C ARG A 82 -37.51 11.17 0.97
N LEU A 83 -37.76 9.99 0.41
CA LEU A 83 -38.28 9.90 -0.97
C LEU A 83 -39.73 10.25 -1.01
N PRO A 84 -40.17 11.16 -1.92
CA PRO A 84 -41.57 11.51 -2.07
C PRO A 84 -42.39 10.30 -2.54
N GLY A 85 -43.56 10.08 -1.93
CA GLY A 85 -44.55 9.08 -2.35
C GLY A 85 -44.11 7.60 -2.20
N ARG A 86 -42.94 7.30 -1.66
CA ARG A 86 -42.45 5.92 -1.42
C ARG A 86 -41.60 5.78 -0.16
N ARG A 87 -41.45 4.55 0.32
CA ARG A 87 -40.59 4.28 1.49
C ARG A 87 -39.12 4.45 1.12
N GLY A 88 -38.31 4.98 2.04
CA GLY A 88 -36.87 5.10 1.91
C GLY A 88 -36.35 6.54 1.80
N PHE A 89 -35.05 6.62 1.57
CA PHE A 89 -34.30 7.89 1.55
C PHE A 89 -33.39 7.95 0.34
N ALA A 90 -33.32 9.13 -0.27
CA ALA A 90 -32.28 9.49 -1.21
C ALA A 90 -31.08 9.99 -0.43
N VAL A 91 -29.92 9.42 -0.68
CA VAL A 91 -28.63 9.81 -0.09
C VAL A 91 -27.78 10.44 -1.18
N ASP A 92 -27.38 11.69 -0.99
CA ASP A 92 -26.36 12.33 -1.80
C ASP A 92 -25.02 12.17 -1.11
N ALA A 93 -24.01 11.68 -1.83
CA ALA A 93 -22.67 11.43 -1.32
C ALA A 93 -21.60 11.90 -2.32
N LEU A 94 -20.40 12.18 -1.80
CA LEU A 94 -19.19 12.22 -2.61
C LEU A 94 -18.61 10.81 -2.68
N PHE A 95 -18.03 10.45 -3.81
CA PHE A 95 -17.13 9.31 -3.92
C PHE A 95 -15.70 9.83 -3.90
N LEU A 96 -14.88 9.23 -3.04
CA LEU A 96 -13.48 9.56 -2.81
C LEU A 96 -12.63 8.42 -3.36
N GLY A 97 -11.75 8.71 -4.31
CA GLY A 97 -10.90 7.73 -5.00
C GLY A 97 -11.27 7.48 -6.45
N GLY A 98 -10.49 6.63 -7.12
CA GLY A 98 -10.51 6.45 -8.57
C GLY A 98 -11.32 5.24 -9.04
N VAL A 99 -12.65 5.37 -9.23
CA VAL A 99 -13.50 4.35 -9.85
C VAL A 99 -14.20 4.91 -11.09
N ARG A 100 -14.19 4.19 -12.21
CA ARG A 100 -14.83 4.61 -13.46
C ARG A 100 -16.35 4.64 -13.32
N ARG A 101 -16.99 5.65 -13.91
CA ARG A 101 -18.42 5.97 -13.73
C ARG A 101 -19.36 4.84 -14.10
N GLU A 102 -19.04 4.07 -15.12
CA GLU A 102 -19.85 2.96 -15.61
C GLU A 102 -20.02 1.82 -14.60
N TYR A 103 -19.20 1.75 -13.57
CA TYR A 103 -19.30 0.75 -12.50
C TYR A 103 -20.31 1.08 -11.42
N PHE A 104 -20.79 2.32 -11.35
CA PHE A 104 -21.66 2.80 -10.27
C PHE A 104 -23.11 2.34 -10.37
N PRO A 105 -23.80 2.40 -11.53
CA PRO A 105 -25.23 2.11 -11.58
C PRO A 105 -25.58 0.74 -11.05
N GLY A 106 -26.49 0.67 -10.07
CA GLY A 106 -26.93 -0.55 -9.45
C GLY A 106 -25.98 -1.17 -8.44
N ALA A 107 -24.77 -0.67 -8.30
CA ALA A 107 -23.83 -1.13 -7.28
C ALA A 107 -24.37 -0.90 -5.86
N ARG A 108 -23.95 -1.72 -4.93
CA ARG A 108 -24.40 -1.67 -3.53
C ARG A 108 -23.30 -1.09 -2.66
N ALA A 109 -23.72 -0.25 -1.72
CA ALA A 109 -22.86 0.35 -0.71
C ALA A 109 -23.43 0.08 0.69
N ARG A 110 -22.58 0.15 1.71
CA ARG A 110 -22.94 0.05 3.11
C ARG A 110 -22.34 1.26 3.82
N PHE A 111 -23.21 2.11 4.40
CA PHE A 111 -22.79 3.24 5.21
C PHE A 111 -22.66 2.85 6.68
N TYR A 112 -21.62 3.35 7.32
CA TYR A 112 -21.36 3.22 8.74
C TYR A 112 -21.87 4.48 9.46
N LEU A 113 -22.71 4.29 10.49
CA LEU A 113 -23.37 5.36 11.22
C LEU A 113 -22.80 5.46 12.63
N GLY A 114 -22.69 6.70 13.12
CA GLY A 114 -22.25 7.01 14.48
C GLY A 114 -20.78 7.45 14.53
N GLU A 115 -20.37 7.75 15.76
CA GLU A 115 -19.02 8.17 16.11
C GLU A 115 -18.17 6.96 16.50
N GLY A 116 -16.85 7.16 16.52
CA GLY A 116 -15.87 6.14 16.89
C GLY A 116 -15.18 5.49 15.70
N ASP A 117 -14.14 4.72 16.04
CA ASP A 117 -13.24 4.11 15.05
C ASP A 117 -13.93 3.03 14.19
N VAL A 118 -14.88 2.28 14.79
CA VAL A 118 -15.67 1.24 14.10
C VAL A 118 -17.13 1.37 14.51
N PRO A 119 -17.93 2.18 13.80
CA PRO A 119 -19.35 2.28 14.09
C PRO A 119 -20.05 0.92 13.90
N ALA A 120 -20.85 0.51 14.89
CA ALA A 120 -21.54 -0.79 14.89
C ALA A 120 -22.77 -0.81 13.97
N THR A 121 -23.41 0.34 13.76
CA THR A 121 -24.63 0.44 12.96
C THR A 121 -24.31 0.69 11.50
N THR A 122 -24.94 -0.08 10.61
CA THR A 122 -24.76 0.10 9.17
C THR A 122 -26.10 0.22 8.44
N VAL A 123 -26.11 0.98 7.34
CA VAL A 123 -27.25 1.15 6.45
C VAL A 123 -26.84 0.74 5.03
N PRO A 124 -27.47 -0.29 4.46
CA PRO A 124 -27.26 -0.66 3.07
C PRO A 124 -27.93 0.37 2.15
N ALA A 125 -27.25 0.65 1.03
CA ALA A 125 -27.75 1.57 0.01
C ALA A 125 -27.42 1.05 -1.39
N ARG A 126 -28.20 1.50 -2.39
CA ARG A 126 -27.98 1.15 -3.80
C ARG A 126 -27.71 2.40 -4.60
N VAL A 127 -26.69 2.38 -5.42
CA VAL A 127 -26.36 3.48 -6.31
C VAL A 127 -27.40 3.59 -7.44
N VAL A 128 -27.93 4.79 -7.59
CA VAL A 128 -28.88 5.16 -8.67
C VAL A 128 -28.12 5.82 -9.83
N ARG A 129 -27.27 6.77 -9.52
CA ARG A 129 -26.46 7.49 -10.53
C ARG A 129 -25.17 8.05 -9.92
N ALA A 130 -24.16 8.23 -10.77
CA ALA A 130 -22.94 8.94 -10.44
C ALA A 130 -22.55 9.89 -11.56
N GLY A 131 -21.93 11.01 -11.23
CA GLY A 131 -21.44 11.98 -12.21
C GLY A 131 -20.64 13.09 -11.54
N PRO A 132 -19.80 13.81 -12.31
CA PRO A 132 -19.06 14.93 -11.77
C PRO A 132 -20.02 16.07 -11.36
N ASP A 133 -19.69 16.71 -10.27
CA ASP A 133 -20.31 17.97 -9.91
C ASP A 133 -19.85 19.05 -10.90
N PRO A 134 -20.77 19.79 -11.53
CA PRO A 134 -20.39 20.77 -12.56
C PRO A 134 -19.52 21.92 -12.06
N LYS A 135 -19.54 22.20 -10.75
CA LYS A 135 -18.80 23.30 -10.13
C LYS A 135 -17.43 22.87 -9.58
N SER A 136 -17.39 21.72 -8.89
CA SER A 136 -16.17 21.26 -8.22
C SER A 136 -15.41 20.18 -8.99
N GLY A 137 -16.06 19.51 -9.96
CA GLY A 137 -15.51 18.34 -10.63
C GLY A 137 -15.54 17.06 -9.78
N GLU A 138 -15.91 17.16 -8.50
CA GLU A 138 -15.97 16.01 -7.58
C GLU A 138 -17.01 14.98 -8.03
N LEU A 139 -16.73 13.71 -7.84
CA LEU A 139 -17.67 12.64 -8.21
C LEU A 139 -18.85 12.58 -7.21
N ARG A 140 -20.01 13.08 -7.62
CA ARG A 140 -21.27 13.02 -6.87
C ARG A 140 -22.01 11.73 -7.17
N VAL A 141 -22.52 11.09 -6.10
CA VAL A 141 -23.27 9.84 -6.20
C VAL A 141 -24.61 10.00 -5.50
N ARG A 142 -25.69 9.62 -6.21
CA ARG A 142 -27.02 9.48 -5.65
C ARG A 142 -27.27 8.00 -5.35
N LEU A 143 -27.63 7.72 -4.09
CA LEU A 143 -28.00 6.37 -3.63
C LEU A 143 -29.41 6.37 -3.05
N GLU A 144 -30.03 5.20 -2.98
CA GLU A 144 -31.26 4.94 -2.23
C GLU A 144 -30.99 4.00 -1.07
N ALA A 145 -31.50 4.33 0.10
CA ALA A 145 -31.35 3.57 1.34
C ALA A 145 -32.73 3.39 2.03
N ARG A 146 -32.84 2.34 2.87
CA ARG A 146 -34.09 2.10 3.64
C ARG A 146 -34.17 2.98 4.89
N ALA A 147 -33.06 3.47 5.40
CA ALA A 147 -32.97 4.34 6.56
C ALA A 147 -32.19 5.61 6.22
N THR A 148 -32.31 6.61 7.07
CA THR A 148 -31.53 7.86 6.94
C THR A 148 -30.04 7.57 7.13
N VAL A 149 -29.22 8.29 6.36
CA VAL A 149 -27.76 8.28 6.49
C VAL A 149 -27.33 9.71 6.86
N PRO A 150 -26.88 9.94 8.09
CA PRO A 150 -26.42 11.26 8.52
C PRO A 150 -25.29 11.80 7.65
N ALA A 151 -25.23 13.12 7.49
CA ALA A 151 -24.10 13.77 6.83
C ALA A 151 -22.78 13.44 7.56
N GLY A 152 -21.70 13.25 6.79
CA GLY A 152 -20.41 12.86 7.32
C GLY A 152 -20.24 11.36 7.58
N SER A 153 -21.31 10.54 7.50
CA SER A 153 -21.19 9.07 7.51
C SER A 153 -20.36 8.62 6.33
N PHE A 154 -19.47 7.65 6.55
CA PHE A 154 -18.71 7.07 5.46
C PHE A 154 -19.34 5.75 4.98
N GLY A 155 -19.11 5.43 3.73
CA GLY A 155 -19.65 4.23 3.09
C GLY A 155 -18.59 3.51 2.26
N VAL A 156 -18.70 2.20 2.23
CA VAL A 156 -17.85 1.33 1.43
C VAL A 156 -18.72 0.51 0.46
N TRP A 157 -18.12 -0.12 -0.54
CA TRP A 157 -18.85 -1.10 -1.36
C TRP A 157 -19.38 -2.23 -0.47
N GLU A 158 -20.62 -2.66 -0.68
CA GLU A 158 -21.21 -3.79 0.04
C GLU A 158 -20.70 -5.11 -0.55
N LEU A 159 -19.47 -5.43 -0.21
CA LEU A 159 -18.72 -6.62 -0.60
C LEU A 159 -18.29 -7.38 0.65
N PRO A 160 -17.93 -8.67 0.55
CA PRO A 160 -17.28 -9.41 1.62
C PRO A 160 -16.05 -8.66 2.15
N ASP A 161 -15.95 -8.53 3.47
CA ASP A 161 -14.85 -7.82 4.10
C ASP A 161 -13.52 -8.54 3.89
N PHE A 162 -13.49 -9.85 4.09
CA PHE A 162 -12.35 -10.71 3.83
C PHE A 162 -12.78 -12.16 3.74
N ARG A 163 -12.24 -12.89 2.78
CA ARG A 163 -12.39 -14.36 2.71
C ARG A 163 -11.24 -15.00 1.94
N ARG A 164 -10.96 -16.23 2.26
CA ARG A 164 -10.09 -17.09 1.46
C ARG A 164 -10.95 -17.79 0.40
N SER A 165 -10.53 -17.78 -0.84
CA SER A 165 -11.30 -18.42 -1.92
C SER A 165 -11.38 -19.93 -1.71
N ARG A 166 -12.60 -20.48 -1.83
CA ARG A 166 -12.81 -21.94 -1.71
C ARG A 166 -12.20 -22.71 -2.89
N ARG A 167 -12.18 -22.10 -4.08
CA ARG A 167 -11.66 -22.73 -5.31
C ARG A 167 -10.13 -22.67 -5.39
N ASN A 168 -9.54 -21.68 -4.80
CA ASN A 168 -8.10 -21.47 -4.79
C ASN A 168 -7.68 -20.94 -3.41
N PRO A 169 -7.21 -21.78 -2.50
CA PRO A 169 -6.81 -21.37 -1.16
C PRO A 169 -5.66 -20.35 -1.09
N ASP A 170 -4.92 -20.17 -2.17
CA ASP A 170 -3.90 -19.11 -2.27
C ASP A 170 -4.50 -17.74 -2.63
N LEU A 171 -5.77 -17.68 -3.06
CA LEU A 171 -6.44 -16.43 -3.40
C LEU A 171 -7.16 -15.86 -2.19
N LEU A 172 -6.78 -14.66 -1.77
CA LEU A 172 -7.46 -13.86 -0.76
C LEU A 172 -8.35 -12.85 -1.48
N GLU A 173 -9.62 -12.81 -1.10
CA GLU A 173 -10.64 -11.92 -1.64
C GLU A 173 -11.10 -10.96 -0.54
N THR A 174 -11.12 -9.65 -0.84
CA THR A 174 -11.50 -8.62 0.12
C THR A 174 -12.14 -7.43 -0.58
N ARG A 175 -12.80 -6.58 0.20
CA ARG A 175 -13.27 -5.28 -0.28
C ARG A 175 -12.10 -4.32 -0.56
N ALA A 176 -11.03 -4.38 0.24
CA ALA A 176 -9.93 -3.43 0.21
C ALA A 176 -8.58 -4.17 0.42
N ALA A 177 -7.91 -4.55 -0.66
CA ALA A 177 -6.54 -5.03 -0.62
C ALA A 177 -5.55 -3.88 -0.85
N ASP A 178 -5.94 -2.92 -1.63
CA ASP A 178 -5.24 -1.67 -1.89
C ASP A 178 -5.55 -0.64 -0.79
N ASP A 179 -4.61 -0.24 0.12
CA ASP A 179 -3.32 -0.92 0.33
C ASP A 179 -3.25 -1.58 1.71
N LEU A 180 -4.39 -2.09 2.19
CA LEU A 180 -4.43 -2.81 3.47
C LEU A 180 -3.57 -4.10 3.43
N ALA A 181 -3.22 -4.60 2.24
CA ALA A 181 -2.27 -5.68 2.08
C ALA A 181 -0.84 -5.23 2.42
N GLY A 182 -0.44 -4.05 1.99
CA GLY A 182 0.83 -3.43 2.37
C GLY A 182 0.91 -3.16 3.86
N VAL A 183 -0.15 -2.59 4.46
CA VAL A 183 -0.26 -2.42 5.91
C VAL A 183 -0.04 -3.76 6.63
N ALA A 184 -0.71 -4.83 6.19
CA ALA A 184 -0.57 -6.17 6.79
C ALA A 184 0.86 -6.72 6.66
N GLY A 185 1.48 -6.54 5.49
CA GLY A 185 2.87 -6.97 5.24
C GLY A 185 3.88 -6.26 6.16
N ILE A 186 3.71 -4.95 6.34
CA ILE A 186 4.57 -4.14 7.24
C ILE A 186 4.36 -4.58 8.70
N LEU A 187 3.13 -4.75 9.15
CA LEU A 187 2.84 -5.25 10.50
C LEU A 187 3.49 -6.63 10.71
N ALA A 188 3.37 -7.52 9.73
CA ALA A 188 3.93 -8.86 9.81
C ALA A 188 5.46 -8.85 9.98
N VAL A 189 6.20 -8.05 9.22
CA VAL A 189 7.66 -8.01 9.38
C VAL A 189 8.08 -7.34 10.68
N LEU A 190 7.37 -6.30 11.13
CA LEU A 190 7.67 -5.62 12.39
C LEU A 190 7.40 -6.51 13.61
N GLU A 191 6.43 -7.42 13.56
CA GLU A 191 6.19 -8.40 14.64
C GLU A 191 7.42 -9.29 14.90
N VAL A 192 8.20 -9.59 13.88
CA VAL A 192 9.34 -10.51 13.97
C VAL A 192 10.70 -9.82 13.86
N VAL A 193 10.72 -8.50 13.86
CA VAL A 193 11.95 -7.72 13.64
C VAL A 193 13.07 -8.07 14.62
N ASP A 194 12.76 -8.39 15.88
CA ASP A 194 13.76 -8.81 16.87
C ASP A 194 14.45 -10.14 16.53
N ARG A 195 13.76 -11.02 15.80
CA ARG A 195 14.33 -12.28 15.30
C ARG A 195 15.16 -12.08 14.03
N ILE A 196 14.78 -11.10 13.19
CA ILE A 196 15.46 -10.80 11.93
C ILE A 196 16.78 -10.08 12.18
N ASP A 197 16.78 -9.13 13.11
CA ASP A 197 17.91 -8.30 13.50
C ASP A 197 18.11 -8.34 15.03
N PRO A 198 18.57 -9.46 15.61
CA PRO A 198 18.73 -9.60 17.06
C PRO A 198 19.75 -8.61 17.66
N ALA A 199 20.71 -8.16 16.85
CA ALA A 199 21.70 -7.16 17.26
C ALA A 199 21.17 -5.71 17.25
N ARG A 200 19.92 -5.51 16.86
CA ARG A 200 19.24 -4.18 16.86
C ARG A 200 19.99 -3.09 16.10
N ARG A 201 20.53 -3.42 14.94
CA ARG A 201 21.35 -2.51 14.10
C ARG A 201 20.53 -1.62 13.17
N VAL A 202 19.34 -2.10 12.78
CA VAL A 202 18.52 -1.47 11.75
C VAL A 202 17.41 -0.63 12.37
N ASP A 203 17.39 0.68 12.07
CA ASP A 203 16.25 1.55 12.36
C ASP A 203 15.22 1.36 11.24
N VAL A 204 14.40 0.31 11.36
CA VAL A 204 13.27 0.06 10.47
C VAL A 204 11.99 0.63 11.07
N ARG A 205 11.19 1.28 10.22
CA ARG A 205 9.93 1.92 10.60
C ARG A 205 8.82 1.53 9.63
N GLY A 206 7.63 1.29 10.16
CA GLY A 206 6.39 1.26 9.38
C GLY A 206 5.75 2.64 9.43
N LEU A 207 5.43 3.21 8.28
CA LEU A 207 4.68 4.46 8.13
C LEU A 207 3.33 4.14 7.50
N PHE A 208 2.25 4.44 8.22
CA PHE A 208 0.89 4.18 7.75
C PHE A 208 0.22 5.53 7.48
N THR A 209 -0.04 5.81 6.21
CA THR A 209 -0.52 7.10 5.72
C THR A 209 -2.03 7.12 5.55
N ARG A 210 -2.60 8.31 5.49
CA ARG A 210 -4.03 8.57 5.35
C ARG A 210 -4.32 9.25 4.03
N ALA A 211 -5.51 9.03 3.50
CA ALA A 211 -6.04 9.76 2.36
C ALA A 211 -5.11 9.79 1.13
N GLU A 212 -4.55 8.63 0.79
CA GLU A 212 -3.74 8.43 -0.42
C GLU A 212 -4.59 8.58 -1.67
N GLU A 213 -5.76 7.95 -1.70
CA GLU A 213 -6.69 7.81 -2.81
C GLU A 213 -7.28 9.13 -3.33
N VAL A 214 -7.02 10.22 -2.63
CA VAL A 214 -7.45 11.58 -2.98
C VAL A 214 -6.26 12.53 -3.16
N GLY A 215 -5.09 12.00 -3.51
CA GLY A 215 -3.91 12.77 -3.88
C GLY A 215 -2.78 12.77 -2.85
N PHE A 216 -2.48 11.63 -2.23
CA PHE A 216 -1.30 11.41 -1.37
C PHE A 216 -1.24 12.32 -0.15
N VAL A 217 -2.41 12.76 0.37
CA VAL A 217 -2.49 13.82 1.40
C VAL A 217 -1.66 13.46 2.64
N GLY A 218 -1.75 12.23 3.11
CA GLY A 218 -0.98 11.73 4.26
C GLY A 218 0.51 11.66 3.99
N ALA A 219 0.92 11.16 2.82
CA ALA A 219 2.32 11.09 2.42
C ALA A 219 2.95 12.49 2.33
N ILE A 220 2.24 13.44 1.71
CA ILE A 220 2.68 14.84 1.64
C ILE A 220 2.81 15.43 3.05
N ALA A 221 1.84 15.18 3.93
CA ALA A 221 1.89 15.64 5.31
C ALA A 221 3.10 15.05 6.07
N ALA A 222 3.37 13.75 5.90
CA ALA A 222 4.54 13.09 6.50
C ALA A 222 5.86 13.67 5.96
N ALA A 223 5.95 13.90 4.65
CA ALA A 223 7.14 14.46 4.01
C ALA A 223 7.43 15.90 4.47
N ARG A 224 6.38 16.73 4.63
CA ARG A 224 6.51 18.12 5.07
C ARG A 224 6.68 18.28 6.59
N GLY A 225 6.22 17.29 7.36
CA GLY A 225 6.14 17.38 8.82
C GLY A 225 7.46 17.31 9.57
N GLY A 226 8.60 17.13 8.89
CA GLY A 226 9.95 17.12 9.47
C GLY A 226 10.24 15.97 10.43
N ARG A 227 9.35 14.99 10.55
CA ARG A 227 9.55 13.83 11.44
C ARG A 227 10.38 12.72 10.79
N LEU A 228 10.35 12.63 9.48
CA LEU A 228 11.22 11.74 8.72
C LEU A 228 12.58 12.44 8.54
N PRO A 229 13.70 11.83 8.94
CA PRO A 229 15.02 12.36 8.64
C PRO A 229 15.21 12.54 7.14
N ALA A 230 15.90 13.60 6.72
CA ALA A 230 16.14 13.88 5.29
C ALA A 230 16.86 12.73 4.56
N GLY A 231 17.67 11.94 5.28
CA GLY A 231 18.32 10.75 4.74
C GLY A 231 17.48 9.47 4.77
N ALA A 232 16.19 9.53 5.13
CA ALA A 232 15.33 8.35 5.15
C ALA A 232 15.27 7.68 3.77
N ARG A 233 15.29 6.36 3.77
CA ARG A 233 15.11 5.51 2.60
C ARG A 233 13.70 4.96 2.65
N ILE A 234 12.83 5.47 1.80
CA ILE A 234 11.41 5.14 1.83
C ILE A 234 11.11 4.09 0.76
N VAL A 235 10.51 3.00 1.15
CA VAL A 235 9.95 1.98 0.26
C VAL A 235 8.44 2.04 0.40
N ALA A 236 7.78 2.68 -0.57
CA ALA A 236 6.33 2.66 -0.65
C ALA A 236 5.85 1.26 -1.01
N VAL A 237 4.87 0.80 -0.29
CA VAL A 237 4.22 -0.49 -0.53
C VAL A 237 2.86 -0.23 -1.15
N GLU A 238 2.42 -1.12 -2.01
CA GLU A 238 1.18 -0.97 -2.77
C GLU A 238 0.53 -2.31 -3.09
N ALA A 239 -0.74 -2.29 -3.43
CA ALA A 239 -1.37 -3.37 -4.16
C ALA A 239 -1.73 -2.86 -5.57
N SER A 240 -0.93 -3.21 -6.57
CA SER A 240 -1.04 -2.63 -7.90
C SER A 240 -1.71 -3.58 -8.89
N LYS A 241 -2.53 -3.04 -9.80
CA LYS A 241 -3.26 -3.81 -10.82
C LYS A 241 -2.37 -4.86 -11.48
N ALA A 242 -2.77 -6.12 -11.41
CA ALA A 242 -2.10 -7.21 -12.12
C ALA A 242 -2.21 -6.99 -13.64
N LEU A 243 -1.11 -7.24 -14.35
CA LEU A 243 -1.01 -7.08 -15.79
C LEU A 243 -0.51 -8.39 -16.41
N PRO A 244 -0.69 -8.63 -17.73
CA PRO A 244 -0.17 -9.85 -18.37
C PRO A 244 1.32 -10.09 -18.14
N HIS A 245 2.10 -9.01 -18.06
CA HIS A 245 3.55 -9.07 -17.79
C HIS A 245 3.90 -8.87 -16.30
N ALA A 246 2.91 -8.72 -15.44
CA ALA A 246 3.03 -8.60 -13.98
C ALA A 246 1.89 -9.38 -13.28
N PRO A 247 1.79 -10.72 -13.49
CA PRO A 247 0.66 -11.52 -13.04
C PRO A 247 0.69 -11.79 -11.54
N GLN A 248 -0.47 -12.13 -11.00
CA GLN A 248 -0.61 -12.69 -9.65
C GLN A 248 0.03 -14.09 -9.57
N GLY A 249 0.65 -14.40 -8.42
CA GLY A 249 1.30 -15.68 -8.17
C GLY A 249 2.76 -15.78 -8.67
N ALA A 250 3.25 -14.74 -9.33
CA ALA A 250 4.65 -14.66 -9.77
C ALA A 250 5.56 -13.91 -8.77
N GLY A 251 5.07 -13.68 -7.56
CA GLY A 251 5.77 -13.00 -6.47
C GLY A 251 5.54 -11.48 -6.44
N PRO A 252 5.98 -10.81 -5.36
CA PRO A 252 5.92 -9.36 -5.24
C PRO A 252 6.70 -8.67 -6.35
N ILE A 253 6.28 -7.46 -6.70
CA ILE A 253 6.86 -6.66 -7.77
C ILE A 253 7.76 -5.57 -7.16
N LEU A 254 9.03 -5.55 -7.56
CA LEU A 254 9.88 -4.37 -7.42
C LEU A 254 9.50 -3.39 -8.54
N ARG A 255 8.87 -2.29 -8.14
CA ARG A 255 8.51 -1.20 -9.07
C ARG A 255 9.74 -0.35 -9.34
N VAL A 256 10.11 -0.18 -10.61
CA VAL A 256 11.21 0.71 -11.00
C VAL A 256 10.75 2.17 -11.21
N GLY A 257 9.45 2.36 -11.25
CA GLY A 257 8.77 3.63 -11.42
C GLY A 257 7.26 3.44 -11.43
N ASP A 258 6.57 4.54 -11.54
CA ASP A 258 5.13 4.61 -11.77
C ASP A 258 4.82 5.44 -13.01
N ARG A 259 3.56 5.87 -13.19
CA ARG A 259 3.11 6.68 -14.33
C ARG A 259 3.85 8.02 -14.43
N THR A 260 4.31 8.57 -13.30
CA THR A 260 4.82 9.93 -13.19
C THR A 260 6.33 9.98 -13.00
N SER A 261 6.90 9.01 -12.28
CA SER A 261 8.28 9.04 -11.81
C SER A 261 9.02 7.72 -12.04
N ILE A 262 10.33 7.84 -12.28
CA ILE A 262 11.30 6.74 -12.13
C ILE A 262 11.92 6.90 -10.73
N PHE A 263 11.97 5.80 -9.98
CA PHE A 263 12.39 5.83 -8.57
C PHE A 263 13.91 5.86 -8.41
N ASP A 264 14.39 6.13 -7.17
CA ASP A 264 15.81 6.20 -6.85
C ASP A 264 16.55 4.95 -7.36
N ASP A 265 17.48 5.15 -8.27
CA ASP A 265 18.21 4.10 -8.96
C ASP A 265 19.07 3.26 -7.98
N GLY A 266 19.76 3.91 -7.03
CA GLY A 266 20.59 3.23 -6.04
C GLY A 266 19.78 2.32 -5.11
N LEU A 267 18.65 2.83 -4.62
CA LEU A 267 17.74 2.07 -3.76
C LEU A 267 17.06 0.93 -4.53
N THR A 268 16.59 1.19 -5.75
CA THR A 268 15.97 0.19 -6.63
C THR A 268 16.96 -0.93 -6.99
N ARG A 269 18.22 -0.60 -7.29
CA ARG A 269 19.26 -1.63 -7.53
C ARG A 269 19.57 -2.45 -6.29
N TRP A 270 19.63 -1.81 -5.12
CA TRP A 270 19.82 -2.54 -3.86
C TRP A 270 18.69 -3.53 -3.62
N LEU A 271 17.43 -3.12 -3.77
CA LEU A 271 16.28 -4.01 -3.67
C LEU A 271 16.36 -5.17 -4.67
N GLY A 272 16.76 -4.90 -5.91
CA GLY A 272 16.97 -5.94 -6.92
C GLY A 272 18.02 -6.97 -6.52
N ARG A 273 19.14 -6.53 -5.88
CA ARG A 273 20.14 -7.46 -5.32
C ARG A 273 19.57 -8.32 -4.20
N VAL A 274 18.85 -7.70 -3.25
CA VAL A 274 18.18 -8.43 -2.16
C VAL A 274 17.25 -9.51 -2.71
N ALA A 275 16.43 -9.17 -3.69
CA ALA A 275 15.51 -10.12 -4.30
C ALA A 275 16.22 -11.26 -5.05
N THR A 276 17.28 -10.94 -5.81
CA THR A 276 18.10 -11.94 -6.53
C THR A 276 18.77 -12.90 -5.58
N GLU A 277 19.30 -12.43 -4.45
CA GLU A 277 19.92 -13.28 -3.45
C GLU A 277 18.91 -14.16 -2.71
N LEU A 278 17.70 -13.65 -2.44
CA LEU A 278 16.63 -14.47 -1.89
C LEU A 278 16.23 -15.60 -2.85
N ALA A 279 16.10 -15.28 -4.15
CA ALA A 279 15.75 -16.25 -5.19
C ALA A 279 16.87 -17.29 -5.44
N GLY A 280 18.13 -16.91 -5.24
CA GLY A 280 19.30 -17.78 -5.45
C GLY A 280 19.59 -18.75 -4.31
N LYS A 281 18.88 -18.70 -3.18
CA LYS A 281 19.07 -19.62 -2.07
C LYS A 281 18.62 -21.03 -2.45
N LYS A 282 19.52 -22.00 -2.36
CA LYS A 282 19.23 -23.41 -2.68
C LYS A 282 18.06 -23.92 -1.82
N GLY A 283 17.08 -24.54 -2.47
CA GLY A 283 15.85 -25.04 -1.81
C GLY A 283 14.79 -23.98 -1.51
N ASP A 284 15.04 -22.72 -1.83
CA ASP A 284 14.08 -21.63 -1.63
C ASP A 284 13.34 -21.31 -2.94
N ARG A 285 12.00 -21.20 -2.83
CA ARG A 285 11.12 -20.87 -3.98
C ARG A 285 10.69 -19.40 -3.94
N PHE A 286 11.60 -18.48 -3.59
CA PHE A 286 11.28 -17.06 -3.63
C PHE A 286 11.16 -16.59 -5.08
N ALA A 287 9.94 -16.26 -5.51
CA ALA A 287 9.65 -15.62 -6.78
C ALA A 287 9.50 -14.11 -6.58
N TRP A 288 9.88 -13.32 -7.58
CA TRP A 288 9.71 -11.88 -7.60
C TRP A 288 9.72 -11.35 -9.03
N GLN A 289 9.22 -10.14 -9.20
CA GLN A 289 9.15 -9.47 -10.50
C GLN A 289 9.80 -8.09 -10.42
N ARG A 290 10.29 -7.57 -11.54
CA ARG A 290 10.78 -6.19 -11.68
C ARG A 290 10.06 -5.53 -12.83
N ARG A 291 9.27 -4.47 -12.56
CA ARG A 291 8.39 -3.84 -13.58
C ARG A 291 8.32 -2.33 -13.41
N LEU A 292 8.09 -1.63 -14.52
CA LEU A 292 7.48 -0.31 -14.53
C LEU A 292 5.96 -0.51 -14.39
N MET A 293 5.36 0.12 -13.39
CA MET A 293 3.91 0.03 -13.12
C MET A 293 3.25 1.37 -13.48
N ASP A 294 3.08 1.61 -14.78
CA ASP A 294 2.66 2.87 -15.39
C ASP A 294 1.14 3.12 -15.38
N GLY A 295 0.35 2.23 -14.79
CA GLY A 295 -1.11 2.37 -14.70
C GLY A 295 -1.61 3.45 -13.75
N GLY A 296 -0.78 3.91 -12.81
CA GLY A 296 -1.10 4.93 -11.81
C GLY A 296 0.16 5.47 -11.15
N THR A 297 -0.01 6.51 -10.33
CA THR A 297 1.02 7.11 -9.49
C THR A 297 0.85 6.62 -8.06
N CYS A 298 1.92 6.52 -7.28
CA CYS A 298 1.87 6.09 -5.88
C CYS A 298 2.62 7.08 -4.95
N GLU A 299 2.53 6.84 -3.64
CA GLU A 299 3.16 7.70 -2.63
C GLU A 299 4.68 7.88 -2.82
N ALA A 300 5.40 6.93 -3.45
CA ALA A 300 6.83 7.06 -3.72
C ALA A 300 7.14 8.31 -4.55
N THR A 301 6.29 8.66 -5.54
CA THR A 301 6.42 9.89 -6.31
C THR A 301 6.28 11.12 -5.40
N ALA A 302 5.29 11.14 -4.49
CA ALA A 302 5.13 12.25 -3.56
C ALA A 302 6.37 12.42 -2.69
N TYR A 303 6.88 11.37 -2.04
CA TYR A 303 8.09 11.44 -1.23
C TYR A 303 9.30 11.90 -2.03
N GLN A 304 9.47 11.41 -3.26
CA GLN A 304 10.60 11.78 -4.11
C GLN A 304 10.60 13.28 -4.48
N LEU A 305 9.42 13.84 -4.77
CA LEU A 305 9.25 15.26 -5.04
C LEU A 305 9.57 16.15 -3.82
N TYR A 306 9.50 15.60 -2.62
CA TYR A 306 9.92 16.25 -1.38
C TYR A 306 11.37 15.93 -0.97
N GLY A 307 12.16 15.34 -1.87
CA GLY A 307 13.61 15.15 -1.69
C GLY A 307 14.04 13.86 -1.01
N TYR A 308 13.12 12.92 -0.75
CA TYR A 308 13.46 11.62 -0.17
C TYR A 308 13.93 10.64 -1.23
N ARG A 309 14.82 9.72 -0.84
CA ARG A 309 15.20 8.58 -1.66
C ARG A 309 14.08 7.53 -1.57
N CYS A 310 13.43 7.24 -2.70
CA CYS A 310 12.27 6.37 -2.73
C CYS A 310 12.41 5.23 -3.74
N ALA A 311 11.88 4.08 -3.37
CA ALA A 311 11.57 2.96 -4.25
C ALA A 311 10.18 2.43 -3.89
N ALA A 312 9.66 1.47 -4.64
CA ALA A 312 8.38 0.87 -4.29
C ALA A 312 8.36 -0.64 -4.52
N LEU A 313 7.58 -1.32 -3.69
CA LEU A 313 7.22 -2.73 -3.81
C LEU A 313 5.70 -2.85 -3.88
N CYS A 314 5.18 -3.82 -4.62
CA CYS A 314 3.75 -4.08 -4.56
C CYS A 314 3.41 -5.56 -4.70
N VAL A 315 2.19 -5.93 -4.27
CA VAL A 315 1.57 -7.20 -4.62
C VAL A 315 0.68 -7.03 -5.84
N PRO A 316 0.66 -7.98 -6.79
CA PRO A 316 -0.26 -7.93 -7.93
C PRO A 316 -1.72 -8.05 -7.48
N LEU A 317 -2.58 -7.14 -7.94
CA LEU A 317 -3.97 -6.98 -7.51
C LEU A 317 -4.95 -7.28 -8.64
N GLY A 318 -5.90 -8.16 -8.39
CA GLY A 318 -7.06 -8.40 -9.25
C GLY A 318 -8.23 -7.49 -8.89
N ASN A 319 -9.00 -7.07 -9.88
CA ASN A 319 -10.13 -6.15 -9.76
C ASN A 319 -9.77 -4.82 -9.06
N TYR A 320 -8.66 -4.23 -9.45
CA TYR A 320 -8.15 -2.95 -8.93
C TYR A 320 -9.26 -1.92 -8.71
N HIS A 321 -9.35 -1.33 -7.52
CA HIS A 321 -10.42 -0.44 -7.07
C HIS A 321 -11.83 -1.06 -7.22
N ASN A 322 -11.94 -2.37 -6.99
CA ASN A 322 -13.17 -3.14 -7.14
C ASN A 322 -13.77 -3.18 -8.55
N MET A 323 -13.05 -2.76 -9.56
CA MET A 323 -13.49 -2.76 -10.95
C MET A 323 -13.19 -4.10 -11.64
N SER A 324 -14.20 -4.96 -11.75
CA SER A 324 -14.03 -6.24 -12.45
C SER A 324 -14.06 -6.10 -13.97
N GLU A 325 -13.44 -7.04 -14.68
CA GLU A 325 -13.48 -7.11 -16.14
C GLU A 325 -14.90 -7.25 -16.71
N ARG A 326 -15.86 -7.66 -15.88
CA ARG A 326 -17.28 -7.78 -16.26
C ARG A 326 -18.06 -6.46 -16.14
N GLY A 327 -17.39 -5.32 -15.95
CA GLY A 327 -18.00 -3.99 -15.87
C GLY A 327 -18.86 -3.77 -14.60
N ARG A 328 -18.56 -4.48 -13.50
CA ARG A 328 -19.30 -4.34 -12.23
C ARG A 328 -18.36 -4.33 -11.04
N ILE A 329 -18.82 -3.73 -9.95
CA ILE A 329 -18.12 -3.74 -8.66
C ILE A 329 -18.01 -5.18 -8.14
N ALA A 330 -16.79 -5.59 -7.76
CA ALA A 330 -16.48 -6.92 -7.24
C ALA A 330 -15.32 -6.83 -6.21
N VAL A 331 -15.13 -7.91 -5.45
CA VAL A 331 -14.02 -8.00 -4.50
C VAL A 331 -12.68 -7.86 -5.22
N GLU A 332 -11.74 -7.19 -4.59
CA GLU A 332 -10.34 -7.26 -4.95
C GLU A 332 -9.75 -8.61 -4.56
N SER A 333 -8.65 -8.98 -5.18
CA SER A 333 -7.98 -10.23 -4.85
C SER A 333 -6.46 -10.11 -4.95
N ILE A 334 -5.76 -10.79 -4.04
CA ILE A 334 -4.30 -10.97 -4.06
C ILE A 334 -3.97 -12.44 -3.81
N ARG A 335 -2.77 -12.88 -4.19
CA ARG A 335 -2.26 -14.19 -3.79
C ARG A 335 -1.62 -14.11 -2.41
N LEU A 336 -1.94 -15.07 -1.54
CA LEU A 336 -1.28 -15.21 -0.24
C LEU A 336 0.23 -15.46 -0.42
N SER A 337 0.60 -16.23 -1.44
CA SER A 337 2.00 -16.46 -1.79
C SER A 337 2.76 -15.18 -2.15
N ASP A 338 2.12 -14.23 -2.88
CA ASP A 338 2.73 -12.93 -3.20
C ASP A 338 2.89 -12.07 -1.95
N LEU A 339 1.89 -12.06 -1.05
CA LEU A 339 1.97 -11.33 0.22
C LEU A 339 3.05 -11.91 1.15
N VAL A 340 3.15 -13.23 1.26
CA VAL A 340 4.22 -13.90 2.00
C VAL A 340 5.59 -13.58 1.37
N GLY A 341 5.66 -13.57 0.04
CA GLY A 341 6.85 -13.14 -0.70
C GLY A 341 7.25 -11.70 -0.36
N LEU A 342 6.28 -10.78 -0.27
CA LEU A 342 6.51 -9.39 0.13
C LEU A 342 7.10 -9.29 1.54
N VAL A 343 6.53 -10.02 2.51
CA VAL A 343 7.07 -10.06 3.90
C VAL A 343 8.50 -10.61 3.91
N ARG A 344 8.78 -11.66 3.17
CA ARG A 344 10.14 -12.21 3.02
C ARG A 344 11.11 -11.23 2.35
N PHE A 345 10.61 -10.43 1.42
CA PHE A 345 11.40 -9.36 0.83
C PHE A 345 11.81 -8.34 1.90
N PHE A 346 10.87 -7.90 2.75
CA PHE A 346 11.16 -7.00 3.88
C PHE A 346 12.18 -7.62 4.86
N GLU A 347 12.03 -8.91 5.20
CA GLU A 347 13.02 -9.63 6.02
C GLU A 347 14.42 -9.56 5.39
N GLY A 348 14.52 -9.81 4.08
CA GLY A 348 15.76 -9.71 3.33
C GLY A 348 16.37 -8.30 3.30
N MET A 349 15.54 -7.28 3.19
CA MET A 349 15.97 -5.87 3.25
C MET A 349 16.57 -5.53 4.62
N ILE A 350 15.92 -5.94 5.70
CA ILE A 350 16.40 -5.69 7.06
C ILE A 350 17.75 -6.42 7.28
N GLN A 351 17.87 -7.67 6.88
CA GLN A 351 19.11 -8.46 7.00
C GLN A 351 20.29 -7.85 6.23
N ARG A 352 20.03 -7.12 5.15
CA ARG A 352 21.03 -6.53 4.24
C ARG A 352 21.01 -5.00 4.24
N ASP A 353 20.53 -4.41 5.31
CA ASP A 353 20.46 -2.95 5.43
C ASP A 353 21.81 -2.26 5.26
N SER A 354 22.88 -2.88 5.81
CA SER A 354 24.25 -2.39 5.69
C SER A 354 24.76 -2.30 4.24
N ASP A 355 24.20 -3.09 3.33
CA ASP A 355 24.60 -3.16 1.93
C ASP A 355 23.89 -2.12 1.06
N CYS A 356 22.92 -1.39 1.65
CA CYS A 356 22.22 -0.32 0.96
C CYS A 356 23.16 0.89 0.74
N PRO A 357 23.35 1.34 -0.50
CA PRO A 357 24.22 2.48 -0.78
C PRO A 357 23.76 3.74 -0.05
N ARG A 358 24.66 4.41 0.65
CA ARG A 358 24.41 5.75 1.18
C ARG A 358 24.29 6.74 0.02
N ALA A 359 23.59 7.83 0.25
CA ALA A 359 23.56 8.94 -0.72
C ALA A 359 24.99 9.37 -1.05
N GLY A 360 25.31 9.52 -2.35
CA GLY A 360 26.66 9.89 -2.82
C GLY A 360 27.72 8.79 -2.74
N ALA A 361 27.43 7.61 -2.16
CA ALA A 361 28.41 6.53 -2.11
C ALA A 361 28.64 5.88 -3.49
N THR A 362 29.88 5.42 -3.73
CA THR A 362 30.22 4.70 -4.96
C THR A 362 29.48 3.34 -4.98
N ASP A 363 28.57 3.18 -5.94
CA ASP A 363 27.79 1.95 -6.13
C ASP A 363 28.72 0.77 -6.42
N PRO A 364 28.47 -0.44 -5.86
CA PRO A 364 29.22 -1.66 -6.17
C PRO A 364 29.25 -1.98 -7.68
N LEU A 365 28.18 -1.64 -8.42
CA LEU A 365 28.17 -1.80 -9.88
C LEU A 365 29.20 -0.90 -10.55
N ARG A 366 29.31 0.38 -10.16
CA ARG A 366 30.33 1.29 -10.68
C ARG A 366 31.73 0.75 -10.46
N ARG A 367 32.04 0.25 -9.26
CA ARG A 367 33.34 -0.38 -8.97
C ARG A 367 33.62 -1.58 -9.88
N ARG A 368 32.61 -2.40 -10.18
CA ARG A 368 32.74 -3.54 -11.09
C ARG A 368 32.97 -3.11 -12.54
N LEU A 369 32.23 -2.09 -13.01
CA LEU A 369 32.40 -1.53 -14.35
C LEU A 369 33.76 -0.85 -14.49
N GLU A 370 34.23 -0.13 -13.48
CA GLU A 370 35.56 0.45 -13.46
C GLU A 370 36.67 -0.61 -13.58
N LYS A 371 36.55 -1.72 -12.85
CA LYS A 371 37.48 -2.85 -13.00
C LYS A 371 37.48 -3.44 -14.44
N ARG A 372 36.31 -3.50 -15.09
CA ARG A 372 36.21 -3.93 -16.49
C ARG A 372 36.89 -2.94 -17.42
N PHE A 373 36.62 -1.65 -17.24
CA PHE A 373 37.29 -0.58 -17.99
C PHE A 373 38.81 -0.66 -17.85
N GLN A 374 39.35 -0.77 -16.63
CA GLN A 374 40.79 -0.89 -16.42
C GLN A 374 41.42 -2.10 -17.09
N ARG A 375 40.68 -3.20 -17.27
CA ARG A 375 41.16 -4.38 -18.02
C ARG A 375 41.18 -4.14 -19.54
N GLY A 376 40.14 -3.50 -20.08
CA GLY A 376 39.96 -3.29 -21.51
C GLY A 376 40.58 -2.00 -22.07
N LYS A 377 40.99 -1.03 -21.23
CA LYS A 377 41.45 0.30 -21.68
C LYS A 377 42.66 0.28 -22.62
N ARG A 378 43.54 -0.73 -22.47
CA ARG A 378 44.70 -0.92 -23.35
C ARG A 378 44.27 -1.32 -24.77
N ASP A 379 43.23 -2.14 -24.88
CA ASP A 379 42.71 -2.59 -26.17
C ASP A 379 41.91 -1.47 -26.86
N LEU A 380 41.25 -0.58 -26.09
CA LEU A 380 40.64 0.63 -26.63
C LEU A 380 41.64 1.65 -27.20
N ALA A 381 42.86 1.64 -26.71
CA ALA A 381 43.93 2.54 -27.19
C ALA A 381 44.67 2.03 -28.43
N ARG A 382 44.36 0.78 -28.88
CA ARG A 382 44.87 0.22 -30.14
C ARG A 382 44.07 0.75 -31.32
N ASP A 383 44.70 0.88 -32.47
CA ASP A 383 44.02 1.25 -33.70
C ASP A 383 42.97 0.17 -34.04
N PRO A 384 41.67 0.50 -34.20
CA PRO A 384 40.64 -0.48 -34.56
C PRO A 384 40.88 -1.20 -35.89
N SER A 385 41.77 -0.64 -36.73
CA SER A 385 42.15 -1.17 -38.05
C SER A 385 43.43 -2.01 -38.06
N SER A 386 44.06 -2.19 -36.89
CA SER A 386 45.31 -2.99 -36.75
C SER A 386 45.06 -4.44 -36.33
#